data_80e53125440edc64aa200e3c95692621
#
_entry.id   80e53125440edc64aa200e3c95692621
#
_cell.length_a   1.000
_cell.length_b   1.000
_cell.length_c   1.000
_cell.angle_alpha   90.00
_cell.angle_beta   90.00
_cell.angle_gamma   90.00
#
_symmetry.space_group_name_H-M   'P 1'
#
loop_
_entity.id
_entity.type
_entity.pdbx_description
1 polymer ?
#
loop_
_entity_poly.entity_id
_entity_poly.type
_entity_poly.pdbx_seq_one_letter_code
_entity_poly.pdbx_strand_id
1 'polypeptide(L)'
;MPVYKPDGDIVPFKPYHDSDIINSYWMSYDEFAELDEVFCQRNTEGRLNRAQKHLAKLMPEHVVVFLAKLTKKDEVFGKKYKAGKIWRIDSNTRALNWSRGGSDSIPEKVFAIEYSFDSIERIRDSYNTFDSPDSVERNQEKLYGILSGMYNYTPKSDKLIRGQILTGLNKACNFFYPEMWTQLSVKTPEIPGQVGAFLEEIKCLDEIITISSNWDQALVCTALMSLKKYGCYDDKLLEGLKDLDQRACNTKGKEWDGITHIVWEWTNHSIFKSKGTSWFINDGLNRTVSYACYWMDKYMRDEKGSKLGRNWEQVASKWKDQQVTSLSRVLNIAA
;
A
#
# COMPACT_ATOMS: atom_id res chain seq x y z
N MET A 1 30.31 -0.43 -14.36
CA MET A 1 31.07 -1.48 -15.08
C MET A 1 30.99 -1.19 -16.56
N PRO A 2 32.07 -1.40 -17.35
CA PRO A 2 31.96 -1.28 -18.78
C PRO A 2 31.10 -2.42 -19.36
N VAL A 3 30.19 -2.06 -20.26
CA VAL A 3 29.39 -3.02 -21.00
C VAL A 3 30.10 -3.22 -22.35
N TYR A 4 30.38 -4.45 -22.72
CA TYR A 4 30.97 -4.78 -24.00
C TYR A 4 29.91 -5.00 -25.05
N LYS A 5 30.09 -4.37 -26.20
CA LYS A 5 29.32 -4.73 -27.39
C LYS A 5 29.89 -6.00 -28.04
N PRO A 6 29.12 -6.71 -28.87
CA PRO A 6 29.60 -7.90 -29.58
C PRO A 6 30.83 -7.66 -30.47
N ASP A 7 31.06 -6.42 -30.91
CA ASP A 7 32.21 -5.97 -31.72
C ASP A 7 33.44 -5.61 -30.88
N GLY A 8 33.39 -5.75 -29.54
CA GLY A 8 34.50 -5.47 -28.65
C GLY A 8 34.64 -4.01 -28.19
N ASP A 9 33.79 -3.11 -28.68
CA ASP A 9 33.78 -1.72 -28.23
C ASP A 9 33.32 -1.60 -26.77
N ILE A 10 34.14 -0.84 -25.97
CA ILE A 10 33.73 -0.50 -24.62
C ILE A 10 32.73 0.62 -24.65
N VAL A 11 31.48 0.32 -24.29
CA VAL A 11 30.46 1.33 -24.10
C VAL A 11 30.58 1.90 -22.68
N PRO A 12 30.64 3.22 -22.50
CA PRO A 12 30.54 3.82 -21.17
C PRO A 12 29.28 3.33 -20.49
N PHE A 13 29.42 2.80 -19.27
CA PHE A 13 28.27 2.42 -18.46
C PHE A 13 27.45 3.68 -18.17
N LYS A 14 26.29 3.80 -18.78
CA LYS A 14 25.31 4.77 -18.32
C LYS A 14 24.61 4.14 -17.13
N PRO A 15 24.60 4.83 -15.95
CA PRO A 15 23.85 4.33 -14.80
C PRO A 15 22.43 4.04 -15.22
N TYR A 16 21.91 2.91 -14.79
CA TYR A 16 20.53 2.49 -15.03
C TYR A 16 19.54 3.51 -14.46
N HIS A 17 19.99 4.31 -13.53
CA HIS A 17 19.28 5.40 -12.87
C HIS A 17 19.96 6.71 -13.19
N ASP A 18 19.21 7.79 -13.31
CA ASP A 18 19.69 9.16 -13.55
C ASP A 18 20.52 9.71 -12.39
N SER A 19 21.52 8.96 -11.90
CA SER A 19 22.47 9.49 -10.94
C SER A 19 23.69 10.04 -11.68
N ASP A 20 24.08 11.26 -11.34
CA ASP A 20 25.21 11.95 -11.99
C ASP A 20 26.55 11.37 -11.58
N ILE A 21 26.64 10.71 -10.40
CA ILE A 21 27.89 10.22 -9.81
C ILE A 21 27.68 8.80 -9.29
N ILE A 22 28.58 7.91 -9.64
CA ILE A 22 28.68 6.57 -9.06
C ILE A 22 30.03 6.46 -8.38
N ASN A 23 29.99 6.14 -7.08
CA ASN A 23 31.15 5.68 -6.33
C ASN A 23 31.05 4.17 -6.08
N SER A 24 32.19 3.50 -6.01
CA SER A 24 32.28 2.10 -5.58
C SER A 24 33.46 1.91 -4.64
N TYR A 25 33.20 1.25 -3.51
CA TYR A 25 34.22 1.05 -2.48
C TYR A 25 33.88 -0.12 -1.57
N TRP A 26 34.89 -0.66 -0.91
CA TRP A 26 34.71 -1.62 0.15
C TRP A 26 34.45 -0.90 1.47
N MET A 27 33.42 -1.34 2.19
CA MET A 27 33.10 -0.89 3.55
C MET A 27 32.96 -2.10 4.47
N SER A 28 33.16 -1.93 5.76
CA SER A 28 32.92 -3.00 6.73
C SER A 28 31.42 -3.36 6.77
N TYR A 29 31.12 -4.58 7.19
CA TYR A 29 29.73 -4.98 7.42
C TYR A 29 29.08 -4.10 8.49
N ASP A 30 29.83 -3.76 9.56
CA ASP A 30 29.29 -2.94 10.66
C ASP A 30 28.87 -1.55 10.16
N GLU A 31 29.73 -0.88 9.38
CA GLU A 31 29.40 0.42 8.76
C GLU A 31 28.15 0.30 7.86
N PHE A 32 28.04 -0.78 7.09
CA PHE A 32 26.88 -1.03 6.24
C PHE A 32 25.62 -1.30 7.07
N ALA A 33 25.73 -2.05 8.16
CA ALA A 33 24.59 -2.40 9.01
C ALA A 33 24.00 -1.18 9.74
N GLU A 34 24.84 -0.18 10.06
CA GLU A 34 24.43 1.08 10.69
C GLU A 34 23.69 2.04 9.74
N LEU A 35 23.79 1.84 8.42
CA LEU A 35 23.06 2.68 7.48
C LEU A 35 21.56 2.46 7.60
N ASP A 36 20.79 3.55 7.53
CA ASP A 36 19.33 3.50 7.49
C ASP A 36 18.85 2.80 6.21
N GLU A 37 17.72 2.11 6.31
CA GLU A 37 16.97 1.71 5.14
C GLU A 37 16.39 2.94 4.43
N VAL A 38 16.21 2.84 3.11
CA VAL A 38 15.54 3.91 2.37
C VAL A 38 14.14 4.15 2.93
N PHE A 39 13.75 5.39 3.04
CA PHE A 39 12.49 5.83 3.68
C PHE A 39 11.20 5.25 3.04
N CYS A 40 11.25 4.74 1.82
CA CYS A 40 10.16 4.05 1.13
C CYS A 40 10.32 2.52 1.11
N GLN A 41 11.18 1.99 1.99
CA GLN A 41 11.44 0.56 2.09
C GLN A 41 10.16 -0.21 2.41
N ARG A 42 9.96 -1.28 1.67
CA ARG A 42 8.89 -2.26 1.90
C ARG A 42 9.15 -3.13 3.14
N ASN A 43 8.16 -3.90 3.55
CA ASN A 43 8.28 -4.82 4.67
C ASN A 43 9.36 -5.90 4.39
N THR A 44 10.56 -5.66 4.94
CA THR A 44 11.74 -6.52 4.79
C THR A 44 11.54 -7.89 5.44
N GLU A 45 10.78 -7.98 6.56
CA GLU A 45 10.52 -9.24 7.25
C GLU A 45 9.69 -10.23 6.43
N GLY A 46 8.62 -9.74 5.80
CA GLY A 46 7.79 -10.57 4.92
C GLY A 46 8.58 -11.13 3.73
N ARG A 47 9.60 -10.39 3.28
CA ARG A 47 10.48 -10.81 2.20
C ARG A 47 11.53 -11.82 2.67
N LEU A 48 12.09 -11.62 3.87
CA LEU A 48 13.06 -12.54 4.45
C LEU A 48 12.51 -13.95 4.55
N ASN A 49 11.26 -14.11 5.02
CA ASN A 49 10.63 -15.43 5.14
C ASN A 49 10.59 -16.21 3.80
N ARG A 50 10.48 -15.49 2.67
CA ARG A 50 10.49 -16.10 1.33
C ARG A 50 11.89 -16.37 0.80
N ALA A 51 12.83 -15.50 1.12
CA ALA A 51 14.23 -15.56 0.65
C ALA A 51 15.12 -16.42 1.55
N GLN A 52 14.65 -16.84 2.73
CA GLN A 52 15.48 -17.47 3.77
C GLN A 52 16.31 -18.66 3.26
N LYS A 53 15.71 -19.54 2.46
CA LYS A 53 16.44 -20.68 1.88
C LYS A 53 17.56 -20.27 0.93
N HIS A 54 17.33 -19.22 0.14
CA HIS A 54 18.32 -18.66 -0.80
C HIS A 54 19.44 -17.92 -0.06
N LEU A 55 19.11 -17.25 1.04
CA LEU A 55 20.05 -16.48 1.84
C LEU A 55 20.74 -17.29 2.96
N ALA A 56 20.43 -18.57 3.10
CA ALA A 56 21.02 -19.42 4.13
C ALA A 56 22.53 -19.64 3.95
N LYS A 57 23.01 -19.50 2.71
CA LYS A 57 24.43 -19.60 2.36
C LYS A 57 24.92 -18.27 1.81
N LEU A 58 26.07 -17.81 2.31
CA LEU A 58 26.74 -16.64 1.77
C LEU A 58 27.31 -16.94 0.39
N MET A 59 26.86 -16.17 -0.62
CA MET A 59 27.35 -16.27 -1.99
C MET A 59 28.12 -14.99 -2.35
N PRO A 60 29.10 -15.05 -3.29
CA PRO A 60 29.91 -13.89 -3.68
C PRO A 60 29.05 -12.69 -4.13
N GLU A 61 27.97 -12.92 -4.84
CA GLU A 61 27.05 -11.88 -5.30
C GLU A 61 26.30 -11.19 -4.16
N HIS A 62 26.19 -11.84 -3.00
CA HIS A 62 25.49 -11.27 -1.84
C HIS A 62 26.28 -10.11 -1.20
N VAL A 63 27.59 -10.02 -1.42
CA VAL A 63 28.42 -8.95 -0.84
C VAL A 63 28.32 -7.62 -1.61
N VAL A 64 27.73 -7.60 -2.80
CA VAL A 64 27.49 -6.36 -3.55
C VAL A 64 26.22 -5.69 -3.03
N VAL A 65 26.32 -4.44 -2.60
CA VAL A 65 25.24 -3.66 -2.02
C VAL A 65 25.08 -2.33 -2.74
N PHE A 66 23.87 -1.79 -2.75
CA PHE A 66 23.56 -0.53 -3.42
C PHE A 66 23.10 0.52 -2.42
N LEU A 67 23.70 1.70 -2.52
CA LEU A 67 23.47 2.83 -1.63
C LEU A 67 22.99 4.05 -2.41
N ALA A 68 22.18 4.90 -1.77
CA ALA A 68 21.80 6.20 -2.30
C ALA A 68 22.25 7.30 -1.35
N LYS A 69 22.91 8.33 -1.89
CA LYS A 69 23.35 9.52 -1.17
C LYS A 69 22.63 10.76 -1.65
N LEU A 70 22.07 11.50 -0.72
CA LEU A 70 21.46 12.80 -1.02
C LEU A 70 22.55 13.88 -1.04
N THR A 71 22.72 14.58 -2.15
CA THR A 71 23.76 15.61 -2.30
C THR A 71 23.32 17.00 -1.85
N LYS A 72 22.02 17.27 -1.85
CA LYS A 72 21.43 18.56 -1.43
C LYS A 72 20.44 18.33 -0.29
N LYS A 73 20.18 19.38 0.51
CA LYS A 73 19.07 19.35 1.48
C LYS A 73 17.76 19.28 0.70
N ASP A 74 16.83 18.48 1.17
CA ASP A 74 15.51 18.32 0.58
C ASP A 74 14.42 18.21 1.65
N GLU A 75 13.19 18.55 1.31
CA GLU A 75 12.04 18.47 2.18
C GLU A 75 10.87 17.85 1.40
N VAL A 76 10.37 16.72 1.87
CA VAL A 76 9.25 16.02 1.24
C VAL A 76 8.26 15.62 2.33
N PHE A 77 7.00 15.97 2.12
CA PHE A 77 5.89 15.71 3.07
C PHE A 77 6.18 16.22 4.51
N GLY A 78 6.77 17.43 4.62
CA GLY A 78 7.11 18.04 5.92
C GLY A 78 8.31 17.42 6.64
N LYS A 79 8.94 16.38 6.08
CA LYS A 79 10.15 15.76 6.62
C LYS A 79 11.40 16.32 5.95
N LYS A 80 12.32 16.83 6.76
CA LYS A 80 13.58 17.43 6.29
C LYS A 80 14.71 16.43 6.24
N TYR A 81 15.40 16.38 5.12
CA TYR A 81 16.56 15.51 4.87
C TYR A 81 17.82 16.35 4.68
N LYS A 82 18.91 15.90 5.32
CA LYS A 82 20.20 16.60 5.25
C LYS A 82 20.98 16.13 4.03
N ALA A 83 21.72 17.05 3.40
CA ALA A 83 22.74 16.68 2.43
C ALA A 83 23.80 15.74 3.06
N GLY A 84 24.32 14.81 2.29
CA GLY A 84 25.27 13.80 2.74
C GLY A 84 24.65 12.56 3.39
N LYS A 85 23.31 12.53 3.63
CA LYS A 85 22.64 11.35 4.14
C LYS A 85 22.71 10.21 3.12
N ILE A 86 23.06 9.02 3.62
CA ILE A 86 23.18 7.79 2.83
C ILE A 86 22.15 6.79 3.35
N TRP A 87 21.53 6.04 2.42
CA TRP A 87 20.58 4.96 2.69
C TRP A 87 20.95 3.70 1.92
N ARG A 88 20.58 2.57 2.47
CA ARG A 88 20.54 1.31 1.74
C ARG A 88 19.31 1.31 0.82
N ILE A 89 19.51 1.24 -0.50
CA ILE A 89 18.40 1.13 -1.48
C ILE A 89 18.17 -0.31 -1.93
N ASP A 90 19.18 -1.18 -1.81
CA ASP A 90 19.02 -2.63 -1.97
C ASP A 90 19.76 -3.35 -0.84
N SER A 91 19.61 -4.67 -0.78
CA SER A 91 20.25 -5.56 0.18
C SER A 91 19.69 -5.54 1.62
N ASN A 92 18.59 -4.83 1.86
CA ASN A 92 17.96 -4.76 3.17
C ASN A 92 17.54 -6.15 3.70
N THR A 93 17.01 -7.03 2.84
CA THR A 93 16.67 -8.40 3.21
C THR A 93 17.89 -9.22 3.60
N ARG A 94 19.03 -9.01 2.91
CA ARG A 94 20.30 -9.66 3.24
C ARG A 94 20.84 -9.14 4.56
N ALA A 95 20.86 -7.83 4.76
CA ALA A 95 21.28 -7.20 6.02
C ALA A 95 20.48 -7.76 7.21
N LEU A 96 19.16 -7.83 7.08
CA LEU A 96 18.30 -8.41 8.12
C LEU A 96 18.58 -9.89 8.36
N ASN A 97 18.83 -10.68 7.30
CA ASN A 97 19.21 -12.09 7.42
C ASN A 97 20.54 -12.27 8.19
N TRP A 98 21.53 -11.47 7.84
CA TRP A 98 22.83 -11.50 8.50
C TRP A 98 22.74 -11.09 9.97
N SER A 99 22.02 -10.02 10.28
CA SER A 99 21.84 -9.55 11.67
C SER A 99 21.14 -10.58 12.57
N ARG A 100 20.38 -11.51 11.99
CA ARG A 100 19.67 -12.58 12.71
C ARG A 100 20.40 -13.92 12.70
N GLY A 101 21.60 -13.99 12.14
CA GLY A 101 22.35 -15.24 12.00
C GLY A 101 21.67 -16.26 11.07
N GLY A 102 20.87 -15.77 10.09
CA GLY A 102 20.15 -16.61 9.15
C GLY A 102 21.00 -17.13 7.98
N SER A 103 22.29 -16.76 7.90
CA SER A 103 23.27 -17.22 6.93
C SER A 103 24.35 -18.04 7.63
N ASP A 104 24.99 -18.97 6.90
CA ASP A 104 26.12 -19.77 7.38
C ASP A 104 27.34 -18.91 7.75
N SER A 105 27.46 -17.72 7.15
CA SER A 105 28.47 -16.73 7.47
C SER A 105 27.99 -15.32 7.19
N ILE A 106 28.62 -14.34 7.84
CA ILE A 106 28.41 -12.91 7.64
C ILE A 106 29.66 -12.36 6.95
N PRO A 107 29.56 -11.54 5.90
CA PRO A 107 30.71 -10.97 5.23
C PRO A 107 31.42 -9.97 6.16
N GLU A 108 32.73 -9.99 6.23
CA GLU A 108 33.52 -8.96 6.95
C GLU A 108 33.40 -7.60 6.27
N LYS A 109 33.30 -7.60 4.94
CA LYS A 109 33.15 -6.39 4.10
C LYS A 109 32.14 -6.60 3.02
N VAL A 110 31.48 -5.51 2.63
CA VAL A 110 30.61 -5.43 1.48
C VAL A 110 31.14 -4.48 0.43
N PHE A 111 30.88 -4.76 -0.84
CA PHE A 111 31.25 -3.88 -1.94
C PHE A 111 30.06 -2.96 -2.23
N ALA A 112 30.17 -1.71 -1.80
CA ALA A 112 29.14 -0.70 -1.96
C ALA A 112 29.24 -0.02 -3.32
N ILE A 113 28.11 0.07 -4.01
CA ILE A 113 27.92 0.92 -5.19
C ILE A 113 26.99 2.06 -4.74
N GLU A 114 27.54 3.27 -4.64
CA GLU A 114 26.86 4.47 -4.15
C GLU A 114 26.42 5.34 -5.33
N TYR A 115 25.11 5.59 -5.41
CA TYR A 115 24.52 6.55 -6.33
C TYR A 115 24.24 7.86 -5.63
N SER A 116 24.52 8.98 -6.31
CA SER A 116 24.29 10.32 -5.77
C SER A 116 23.10 10.99 -6.43
N PHE A 117 22.17 11.47 -5.61
CA PHE A 117 20.95 12.12 -6.06
C PHE A 117 20.82 13.50 -5.43
N ASP A 118 20.18 14.42 -6.11
CA ASP A 118 19.95 15.77 -5.64
C ASP A 118 18.57 15.95 -4.96
N SER A 119 17.70 14.96 -5.04
CA SER A 119 16.36 15.00 -4.43
C SER A 119 15.94 13.64 -3.88
N ILE A 120 15.06 13.66 -2.90
CA ILE A 120 14.43 12.49 -2.30
C ILE A 120 13.52 11.76 -3.32
N GLU A 121 12.88 12.52 -4.21
CA GLU A 121 12.03 11.94 -5.26
C GLU A 121 12.84 11.05 -6.19
N ARG A 122 14.02 11.50 -6.64
CA ARG A 122 14.92 10.68 -7.47
C ARG A 122 15.44 9.44 -6.75
N ILE A 123 15.69 9.51 -5.43
CA ILE A 123 16.07 8.34 -4.62
C ILE A 123 14.90 7.33 -4.61
N ARG A 124 13.68 7.79 -4.41
CA ARG A 124 12.47 6.95 -4.43
C ARG A 124 12.30 6.27 -5.80
N ASP A 125 12.43 7.03 -6.88
CA ASP A 125 12.26 6.51 -8.23
C ASP A 125 13.36 5.49 -8.57
N SER A 126 14.60 5.76 -8.16
CA SER A 126 15.70 4.82 -8.25
C SER A 126 15.43 3.54 -7.47
N TYR A 127 14.95 3.64 -6.22
CA TYR A 127 14.57 2.47 -5.42
C TYR A 127 13.54 1.59 -6.13
N ASN A 128 12.53 2.20 -6.75
CA ASN A 128 11.49 1.47 -7.49
C ASN A 128 12.04 0.71 -8.71
N THR A 129 13.17 1.10 -9.27
CA THR A 129 13.78 0.45 -10.43
C THR A 129 14.80 -0.62 -10.06
N PHE A 130 15.36 -0.61 -8.83
CA PHE A 130 16.23 -1.70 -8.34
C PHE A 130 15.48 -3.00 -8.13
N ASP A 131 14.18 -2.94 -7.93
CA ASP A 131 13.37 -4.11 -7.90
C ASP A 131 13.09 -4.59 -9.33
N SER A 132 13.79 -5.64 -9.74
CA SER A 132 13.52 -6.34 -10.99
C SER A 132 12.02 -6.63 -11.15
N PRO A 133 11.46 -6.51 -12.36
CA PRO A 133 10.09 -6.96 -12.66
C PRO A 133 9.83 -8.41 -12.24
N ASP A 134 10.89 -9.23 -12.16
CA ASP A 134 10.83 -10.62 -11.72
C ASP A 134 10.87 -10.78 -10.20
N SER A 135 11.40 -9.80 -9.46
CA SER A 135 11.16 -9.69 -8.02
C SER A 135 9.87 -8.92 -7.80
N VAL A 136 8.75 -9.56 -8.07
CA VAL A 136 7.41 -8.96 -8.00
C VAL A 136 7.20 -8.32 -6.64
N GLU A 137 7.59 -7.05 -6.50
CA GLU A 137 7.10 -6.22 -5.43
C GLU A 137 5.59 -6.14 -5.60
N ARG A 138 4.87 -6.85 -4.77
CA ARG A 138 3.41 -6.77 -4.79
C ARG A 138 3.04 -5.34 -4.40
N ASN A 139 2.10 -4.76 -5.12
CA ASN A 139 1.53 -3.45 -4.77
C ASN A 139 1.17 -3.33 -3.28
N GLN A 140 0.89 -4.46 -2.64
CA GLN A 140 0.65 -4.59 -1.21
C GLN A 140 1.87 -4.24 -0.33
N GLU A 141 3.08 -4.60 -0.77
CA GLU A 141 4.32 -4.28 -0.05
C GLU A 141 4.67 -2.79 -0.17
N LYS A 142 4.27 -2.17 -1.30
CA LYS A 142 4.43 -0.72 -1.52
C LYS A 142 3.58 0.11 -0.56
N LEU A 143 2.39 -0.35 -0.22
CA LEU A 143 1.49 0.40 0.66
C LEU A 143 2.15 0.70 2.01
N TYR A 144 2.79 -0.30 2.63
CA TYR A 144 3.47 -0.10 3.91
C TYR A 144 4.58 0.96 3.80
N GLY A 145 5.42 0.86 2.76
CA GLY A 145 6.51 1.82 2.51
C GLY A 145 5.98 3.24 2.27
N ILE A 146 4.83 3.38 1.59
CA ILE A 146 4.19 4.67 1.35
C ILE A 146 3.65 5.25 2.66
N LEU A 147 2.89 4.47 3.44
CA LEU A 147 2.33 4.94 4.71
C LEU A 147 3.42 5.35 5.69
N SER A 148 4.42 4.50 5.90
CA SER A 148 5.49 4.75 6.86
C SER A 148 6.50 5.80 6.38
N GLY A 149 6.91 5.73 5.12
CA GLY A 149 7.96 6.57 4.57
C GLY A 149 7.47 7.94 4.09
N MET A 150 6.36 7.98 3.36
CA MET A 150 5.85 9.24 2.79
C MET A 150 4.93 9.98 3.76
N TYR A 151 4.05 9.27 4.45
CA TYR A 151 3.03 9.88 5.31
C TYR A 151 3.36 9.80 6.81
N ASN A 152 4.54 9.29 7.16
CA ASN A 152 5.01 9.14 8.55
C ASN A 152 3.96 8.45 9.45
N TYR A 153 3.25 7.48 8.91
CA TYR A 153 2.23 6.70 9.59
C TYR A 153 2.62 5.23 9.66
N THR A 154 2.74 4.68 10.86
CA THR A 154 3.04 3.26 11.08
C THR A 154 1.72 2.49 11.24
N PRO A 155 1.34 1.64 10.26
CA PRO A 155 0.15 0.81 10.37
C PRO A 155 0.19 -0.13 11.57
N LYS A 156 -0.96 -0.34 12.21
CA LYS A 156 -1.12 -1.18 13.40
C LYS A 156 -1.77 -2.52 13.08
N SER A 157 -2.80 -2.51 12.21
CA SER A 157 -3.52 -3.72 11.86
C SER A 157 -2.75 -4.57 10.86
N ASP A 158 -2.80 -5.90 11.03
CA ASP A 158 -2.25 -6.87 10.08
C ASP A 158 -2.75 -6.63 8.65
N LYS A 159 -3.97 -6.12 8.50
CA LYS A 159 -4.58 -5.84 7.20
C LYS A 159 -3.82 -4.77 6.44
N LEU A 160 -3.44 -3.69 7.11
CA LEU A 160 -2.66 -2.60 6.52
C LEU A 160 -1.18 -2.98 6.39
N ILE A 161 -0.59 -3.58 7.42
CA ILE A 161 0.82 -4.02 7.40
C ILE A 161 1.09 -4.92 6.19
N ARG A 162 0.15 -5.81 5.86
CA ARG A 162 0.24 -6.71 4.70
C ARG A 162 -0.25 -6.06 3.39
N GLY A 163 -0.63 -4.79 3.39
CA GLY A 163 -1.15 -4.09 2.22
C GLY A 163 -2.45 -4.67 1.64
N GLN A 164 -3.19 -5.41 2.43
CA GLN A 164 -4.38 -6.12 1.96
C GLN A 164 -5.61 -5.23 1.80
N ILE A 165 -5.46 -3.91 1.89
CA ILE A 165 -6.54 -2.94 1.64
C ILE A 165 -6.52 -2.38 0.21
N LEU A 166 -5.45 -2.59 -0.57
CA LEU A 166 -5.24 -1.88 -1.84
C LEU A 166 -6.35 -2.06 -2.87
N THR A 167 -6.89 -3.26 -3.01
CA THR A 167 -8.00 -3.47 -3.95
C THR A 167 -9.24 -2.70 -3.52
N GLY A 168 -9.55 -2.69 -2.21
CA GLY A 168 -10.64 -1.89 -1.65
C GLY A 168 -10.40 -0.39 -1.80
N LEU A 169 -9.18 0.07 -1.53
CA LEU A 169 -8.77 1.47 -1.70
C LEU A 169 -8.87 1.91 -3.16
N ASN A 170 -8.30 1.16 -4.10
CA ASN A 170 -8.40 1.43 -5.53
C ASN A 170 -9.87 1.54 -5.96
N LYS A 171 -10.72 0.65 -5.45
CA LYS A 171 -12.15 0.67 -5.74
C LYS A 171 -12.85 1.88 -5.15
N ALA A 172 -12.53 2.27 -3.91
CA ALA A 172 -13.05 3.47 -3.28
C ALA A 172 -12.66 4.73 -4.07
N CYS A 173 -11.41 4.83 -4.51
CA CYS A 173 -10.96 5.90 -5.39
C CYS A 173 -11.76 5.97 -6.70
N ASN A 174 -11.99 4.83 -7.35
CA ASN A 174 -12.77 4.77 -8.59
C ASN A 174 -14.23 5.23 -8.40
N PHE A 175 -14.83 4.98 -7.24
CA PHE A 175 -16.18 5.45 -6.96
C PHE A 175 -16.23 6.94 -6.62
N PHE A 176 -15.33 7.43 -5.77
CA PHE A 176 -15.34 8.82 -5.32
C PHE A 176 -14.78 9.78 -6.37
N TYR A 177 -13.80 9.35 -7.16
CA TYR A 177 -13.08 10.19 -8.11
C TYR A 177 -13.03 9.56 -9.51
N PRO A 178 -14.18 9.20 -10.11
CA PRO A 178 -14.21 8.41 -11.34
C PRO A 178 -13.51 9.11 -12.52
N GLU A 179 -13.61 10.44 -12.61
CA GLU A 179 -13.01 11.21 -13.72
C GLU A 179 -11.49 11.28 -13.64
N MET A 180 -10.94 11.20 -12.44
CA MET A 180 -9.50 11.26 -12.22
C MET A 180 -8.80 9.95 -12.59
N TRP A 181 -9.41 8.81 -12.24
CA TRP A 181 -8.78 7.51 -12.45
C TRP A 181 -9.04 6.92 -13.82
N THR A 182 -10.11 7.32 -14.51
CA THR A 182 -10.36 6.90 -15.91
C THR A 182 -9.49 7.62 -16.92
N GLN A 183 -9.02 8.83 -16.63
CA GLN A 183 -8.10 9.58 -17.48
C GLN A 183 -6.65 9.13 -17.32
N LEU A 184 -6.30 8.52 -16.20
CA LEU A 184 -4.99 7.96 -15.92
C LEU A 184 -4.99 6.48 -16.33
N SER A 185 -4.80 6.20 -17.60
CA SER A 185 -4.50 4.85 -18.12
C SER A 185 -3.15 4.31 -17.61
N VAL A 186 -2.69 4.74 -16.43
CA VAL A 186 -1.33 4.58 -15.95
C VAL A 186 -1.24 3.44 -14.95
N LYS A 187 -0.42 2.48 -15.30
CA LYS A 187 0.00 1.36 -14.45
C LYS A 187 0.80 1.89 -13.25
N THR A 188 0.34 1.63 -12.04
CA THR A 188 1.12 1.58 -10.79
C THR A 188 1.66 2.88 -10.11
N PRO A 189 1.87 4.07 -10.72
CA PRO A 189 2.31 5.26 -9.99
C PRO A 189 1.26 5.84 -9.04
N GLU A 190 0.06 5.29 -9.06
CA GLU A 190 -1.15 5.86 -8.46
C GLU A 190 -1.32 5.56 -6.97
N ILE A 191 -0.61 4.58 -6.42
CA ILE A 191 -0.79 4.18 -5.01
C ILE A 191 -0.54 5.33 -4.04
N PRO A 192 0.53 6.14 -4.17
CA PRO A 192 0.73 7.30 -3.31
C PRO A 192 -0.42 8.30 -3.35
N GLY A 193 -0.93 8.60 -4.55
CA GLY A 193 -2.08 9.48 -4.72
C GLY A 193 -3.38 8.91 -4.13
N GLN A 194 -3.61 7.60 -4.28
CA GLN A 194 -4.75 6.92 -3.67
C GLN A 194 -4.68 6.94 -2.14
N VAL A 195 -3.50 6.68 -1.59
CA VAL A 195 -3.25 6.75 -0.15
C VAL A 195 -3.46 8.18 0.35
N GLY A 196 -2.91 9.20 -0.35
CA GLY A 196 -3.10 10.60 0.00
C GLY A 196 -4.56 11.02 0.01
N ALA A 197 -5.33 10.58 -1.01
CA ALA A 197 -6.75 10.89 -1.13
C ALA A 197 -7.61 10.32 0.01
N PHE A 198 -7.17 9.22 0.65
CA PHE A 198 -7.88 8.51 1.71
C PHE A 198 -7.05 8.35 2.98
N LEU A 199 -6.06 9.20 3.22
CA LEU A 199 -5.11 9.01 4.33
C LEU A 199 -5.79 8.98 5.69
N GLU A 200 -6.69 9.92 5.96
CA GLU A 200 -7.38 10.00 7.26
C GLU A 200 -8.36 8.84 7.44
N GLU A 201 -9.04 8.43 6.37
CA GLU A 201 -9.92 7.28 6.36
C GLU A 201 -9.16 5.97 6.57
N ILE A 202 -7.96 5.85 5.99
CA ILE A 202 -7.06 4.70 6.19
C ILE A 202 -6.60 4.63 7.64
N LYS A 203 -6.19 5.76 8.24
CA LYS A 203 -5.78 5.82 9.65
C LYS A 203 -6.94 5.43 10.58
N CYS A 204 -8.12 5.97 10.32
CA CYS A 204 -9.32 5.64 11.09
C CYS A 204 -9.68 4.15 10.97
N LEU A 205 -9.65 3.60 9.76
CA LEU A 205 -9.93 2.19 9.51
C LEU A 205 -8.91 1.27 10.20
N ASP A 206 -7.65 1.67 10.26
CA ASP A 206 -6.57 0.93 10.92
C ASP A 206 -6.79 0.78 12.44
N GLU A 207 -7.39 1.81 13.08
CA GLU A 207 -7.76 1.75 14.51
C GLU A 207 -8.98 0.85 14.77
N ILE A 208 -9.83 0.65 13.75
CA ILE A 208 -11.06 -0.16 13.87
C ILE A 208 -10.77 -1.64 13.62
N ILE A 209 -9.88 -1.96 12.68
CA ILE A 209 -9.60 -3.35 12.30
C ILE A 209 -8.83 -4.07 13.41
N THR A 210 -9.52 -4.92 14.14
CA THR A 210 -8.92 -5.84 15.13
C THR A 210 -8.91 -7.28 14.64
N ILE A 211 -9.89 -7.67 13.81
CA ILE A 211 -10.02 -9.02 13.23
C ILE A 211 -9.87 -8.96 11.71
N SER A 212 -8.63 -9.03 11.23
CA SER A 212 -8.31 -8.87 9.80
C SER A 212 -9.08 -9.79 8.86
N SER A 213 -9.43 -11.02 9.29
CA SER A 213 -10.20 -11.99 8.49
C SER A 213 -11.64 -11.55 8.23
N ASN A 214 -12.20 -10.65 9.05
CA ASN A 214 -13.56 -10.15 8.89
C ASN A 214 -13.69 -9.08 7.80
N TRP A 215 -12.57 -8.60 7.27
CA TRP A 215 -12.52 -7.55 6.29
C TRP A 215 -12.09 -8.07 4.91
N ASP A 216 -13.03 -8.27 4.02
CA ASP A 216 -12.73 -8.47 2.60
C ASP A 216 -12.58 -7.13 1.86
N GLN A 217 -12.30 -7.19 0.56
CA GLN A 217 -12.06 -6.00 -0.24
C GLN A 217 -13.32 -5.12 -0.41
N ALA A 218 -14.50 -5.72 -0.36
CA ALA A 218 -15.75 -4.98 -0.48
C ALA A 218 -16.05 -4.21 0.80
N LEU A 219 -15.85 -4.83 1.97
CA LEU A 219 -16.02 -4.16 3.26
C LEU A 219 -14.98 -3.06 3.48
N VAL A 220 -13.72 -3.30 3.10
CA VAL A 220 -12.67 -2.26 3.12
C VAL A 220 -13.09 -1.07 2.24
N CYS A 221 -13.53 -1.33 1.01
CA CYS A 221 -14.02 -0.29 0.11
C CYS A 221 -15.18 0.48 0.72
N THR A 222 -16.21 -0.23 1.22
CA THR A 222 -17.38 0.37 1.84
C THR A 222 -17.03 1.21 3.06
N ALA A 223 -16.13 0.73 3.92
CA ALA A 223 -15.69 1.47 5.10
C ALA A 223 -14.96 2.76 4.73
N LEU A 224 -13.98 2.69 3.80
CA LEU A 224 -13.28 3.88 3.31
C LEU A 224 -14.24 4.90 2.71
N MET A 225 -15.18 4.44 1.87
CA MET A 225 -16.20 5.31 1.28
C MET A 225 -17.14 5.91 2.33
N SER A 226 -17.52 5.16 3.35
CA SER A 226 -18.40 5.64 4.43
C SER A 226 -17.69 6.67 5.30
N LEU A 227 -16.44 6.41 5.69
CA LEU A 227 -15.59 7.35 6.42
C LEU A 227 -15.40 8.65 5.64
N LYS A 228 -15.18 8.56 4.32
CA LYS A 228 -15.07 9.73 3.44
C LYS A 228 -16.36 10.53 3.36
N LYS A 229 -17.51 9.85 3.31
CA LYS A 229 -18.84 10.47 3.15
C LYS A 229 -19.35 11.09 4.44
N TYR A 230 -19.26 10.39 5.55
CA TYR A 230 -19.88 10.78 6.84
C TYR A 230 -18.88 11.39 7.81
N GLY A 231 -17.57 11.16 7.62
CA GLY A 231 -16.49 11.67 8.44
C GLY A 231 -15.89 10.63 9.37
N CYS A 232 -14.60 10.77 9.61
CA CYS A 232 -13.82 9.86 10.48
C CYS A 232 -14.14 10.02 11.99
N TYR A 233 -14.93 11.00 12.37
CA TYR A 233 -15.29 11.30 13.76
C TYR A 233 -16.79 11.15 14.04
N ASP A 234 -17.55 10.54 13.14
CA ASP A 234 -18.96 10.24 13.36
C ASP A 234 -19.09 9.01 14.26
N ASP A 235 -19.54 9.21 15.50
CA ASP A 235 -19.61 8.16 16.52
C ASP A 235 -20.48 6.98 16.08
N LYS A 236 -21.60 7.25 15.41
CA LYS A 236 -22.50 6.22 14.93
C LYS A 236 -21.86 5.37 13.83
N LEU A 237 -21.14 6.01 12.89
CA LEU A 237 -20.39 5.30 11.87
C LEU A 237 -19.32 4.42 12.50
N LEU A 238 -18.56 4.98 13.45
CA LEU A 238 -17.47 4.25 14.12
C LEU A 238 -18.01 3.05 14.90
N GLU A 239 -19.15 3.18 15.59
CA GLU A 239 -19.84 2.06 16.24
C GLU A 239 -20.24 0.98 15.23
N GLY A 240 -20.90 1.36 14.13
CA GLY A 240 -21.27 0.43 13.08
C GLY A 240 -20.08 -0.30 12.44
N LEU A 241 -18.96 0.39 12.23
CA LEU A 241 -17.75 -0.24 11.69
C LEU A 241 -17.09 -1.19 12.71
N LYS A 242 -17.14 -0.89 14.02
CA LYS A 242 -16.70 -1.83 15.08
C LYS A 242 -17.58 -3.06 15.13
N ASP A 243 -18.90 -2.90 14.98
CA ASP A 243 -19.82 -4.03 14.90
C ASP A 243 -19.53 -4.91 13.68
N LEU A 244 -19.17 -4.32 12.53
CA LEU A 244 -18.69 -5.06 11.36
C LEU A 244 -17.41 -5.84 11.66
N ASP A 245 -16.44 -5.23 12.33
CA ASP A 245 -15.18 -5.88 12.72
C ASP A 245 -15.44 -7.08 13.63
N GLN A 246 -16.35 -6.95 14.59
CA GLN A 246 -16.69 -8.01 15.54
C GLN A 246 -17.74 -9.00 14.99
N ARG A 247 -18.27 -8.80 13.78
CA ARG A 247 -19.42 -9.54 13.24
C ARG A 247 -20.63 -9.50 14.18
N ALA A 248 -20.74 -8.43 14.95
CA ALA A 248 -21.88 -8.24 15.84
C ALA A 248 -23.16 -7.97 15.03
N CYS A 249 -24.21 -8.72 15.27
CA CYS A 249 -25.50 -8.49 14.64
C CYS A 249 -26.65 -8.84 15.58
N ASN A 250 -27.73 -8.08 15.48
CA ASN A 250 -28.96 -8.34 16.23
C ASN A 250 -30.07 -8.81 15.29
N THR A 251 -30.19 -10.12 15.14
CA THR A 251 -31.19 -10.73 14.27
C THR A 251 -32.56 -10.93 14.94
N LYS A 252 -32.73 -10.43 16.19
CA LYS A 252 -34.01 -10.53 16.90
C LYS A 252 -35.00 -9.51 16.31
N GLY A 253 -36.10 -9.98 15.81
CA GLY A 253 -37.17 -9.16 15.23
C GLY A 253 -37.33 -9.32 13.72
N LYS A 254 -38.31 -8.60 13.15
CA LYS A 254 -38.66 -8.66 11.71
C LYS A 254 -37.89 -7.63 10.87
N GLU A 255 -37.43 -6.59 11.51
CA GLU A 255 -36.75 -5.48 10.84
C GLU A 255 -35.32 -5.32 11.45
N TRP A 256 -34.34 -5.35 10.61
CA TRP A 256 -32.93 -5.23 10.96
C TRP A 256 -32.40 -3.85 10.60
N ASP A 257 -31.41 -3.40 11.33
CA ASP A 257 -30.60 -2.25 10.91
C ASP A 257 -29.63 -2.63 9.77
N GLY A 258 -29.01 -1.62 9.18
CA GLY A 258 -28.14 -1.82 8.04
C GLY A 258 -26.89 -2.66 8.37
N ILE A 259 -26.32 -2.50 9.56
CA ILE A 259 -25.15 -3.28 9.99
C ILE A 259 -25.50 -4.77 10.12
N THR A 260 -26.62 -5.07 10.75
CA THR A 260 -27.13 -6.44 10.87
C THR A 260 -27.31 -7.10 9.49
N HIS A 261 -27.84 -6.36 8.49
CA HIS A 261 -27.97 -6.88 7.12
C HIS A 261 -26.61 -7.19 6.50
N ILE A 262 -25.61 -6.32 6.66
CA ILE A 262 -24.27 -6.54 6.12
C ILE A 262 -23.66 -7.77 6.79
N VAL A 263 -23.62 -7.82 8.13
CA VAL A 263 -23.00 -8.92 8.88
C VAL A 263 -23.66 -10.26 8.57
N TRP A 264 -24.99 -10.29 8.54
CA TRP A 264 -25.72 -11.51 8.23
C TRP A 264 -25.40 -12.05 6.84
N GLU A 265 -25.37 -11.18 5.82
CA GLU A 265 -25.04 -11.56 4.46
C GLU A 265 -23.60 -12.08 4.35
N TRP A 266 -22.61 -11.39 4.97
CA TRP A 266 -21.21 -11.83 4.99
C TRP A 266 -21.02 -13.16 5.71
N THR A 267 -21.84 -13.44 6.73
CA THR A 267 -21.78 -14.70 7.49
C THR A 267 -22.45 -15.86 6.75
N ASN A 268 -23.59 -15.60 6.13
CA ASN A 268 -24.44 -16.65 5.53
C ASN A 268 -24.27 -16.81 4.02
N HIS A 269 -23.64 -15.84 3.34
CA HIS A 269 -23.29 -15.88 1.93
C HIS A 269 -24.46 -16.08 0.93
N SER A 270 -25.66 -15.63 1.27
CA SER A 270 -26.85 -15.94 0.50
C SER A 270 -26.87 -15.27 -0.88
N ILE A 271 -26.46 -13.99 -0.95
CA ILE A 271 -26.41 -13.22 -2.20
C ILE A 271 -25.10 -13.45 -2.96
N PHE A 272 -23.97 -13.66 -2.26
CA PHE A 272 -22.63 -13.68 -2.85
C PHE A 272 -22.14 -15.07 -3.17
N LYS A 273 -22.66 -16.14 -2.58
CA LYS A 273 -22.32 -17.54 -2.88
C LYS A 273 -23.10 -18.16 -4.03
N SER A 274 -24.02 -17.44 -4.65
CA SER A 274 -24.78 -18.05 -5.75
C SER A 274 -23.88 -18.33 -6.93
N LYS A 275 -23.24 -19.49 -6.83
CA LYS A 275 -22.82 -20.38 -7.89
C LYS A 275 -22.09 -19.80 -9.09
N GLY A 276 -20.77 -20.06 -9.15
CA GLY A 276 -20.08 -20.60 -10.33
C GLY A 276 -20.21 -19.85 -11.65
N THR A 277 -20.59 -18.63 -11.67
CA THR A 277 -20.67 -17.85 -12.89
C THR A 277 -19.58 -16.79 -12.90
N SER A 278 -18.99 -16.57 -14.07
CA SER A 278 -18.07 -15.50 -14.44
C SER A 278 -18.47 -14.08 -13.99
N TRP A 279 -19.59 -13.95 -13.38
CA TRP A 279 -20.21 -12.85 -12.68
C TRP A 279 -19.33 -12.20 -11.60
N PHE A 280 -18.56 -13.02 -10.87
CA PHE A 280 -17.69 -12.59 -9.78
C PHE A 280 -16.43 -11.86 -10.26
N ILE A 281 -16.03 -12.06 -11.53
CA ILE A 281 -14.71 -11.61 -11.98
C ILE A 281 -14.70 -10.12 -12.34
N ASN A 282 -15.78 -9.57 -12.88
CA ASN A 282 -15.80 -8.16 -13.33
C ASN A 282 -16.82 -7.26 -12.63
N ASP A 283 -17.94 -7.78 -12.16
CA ASP A 283 -19.03 -6.98 -11.54
C ASP A 283 -19.32 -7.32 -10.08
N GLY A 284 -18.83 -8.46 -9.58
CA GLY A 284 -19.15 -8.95 -8.25
C GLY A 284 -18.74 -7.99 -7.13
N LEU A 285 -17.52 -7.43 -7.21
CA LEU A 285 -17.05 -6.46 -6.22
C LEU A 285 -17.90 -5.18 -6.22
N ASN A 286 -18.28 -4.67 -7.40
CA ASN A 286 -19.12 -3.48 -7.51
C ASN A 286 -20.48 -3.68 -6.85
N ARG A 287 -21.09 -4.82 -7.10
CA ARG A 287 -22.41 -5.14 -6.52
C ARG A 287 -22.34 -5.36 -5.02
N THR A 288 -21.30 -6.05 -4.56
CA THR A 288 -21.07 -6.27 -3.13
C THR A 288 -20.84 -4.96 -2.38
N VAL A 289 -20.03 -4.06 -2.94
CA VAL A 289 -19.83 -2.71 -2.40
C VAL A 289 -21.12 -1.93 -2.41
N SER A 290 -21.89 -1.95 -3.52
CA SER A 290 -23.17 -1.24 -3.61
C SER A 290 -24.20 -1.75 -2.59
N TYR A 291 -24.23 -3.06 -2.34
CA TYR A 291 -25.06 -3.67 -1.30
C TYR A 291 -24.69 -3.15 0.08
N ALA A 292 -23.39 -3.20 0.42
CA ALA A 292 -22.92 -2.74 1.72
C ALA A 292 -23.12 -1.22 1.90
N CYS A 293 -22.85 -0.42 0.87
CA CYS A 293 -23.12 1.03 0.89
C CYS A 293 -24.61 1.35 1.07
N TYR A 294 -25.51 0.58 0.43
CA TYR A 294 -26.95 0.76 0.61
C TYR A 294 -27.38 0.57 2.06
N TRP A 295 -26.95 -0.51 2.68
CA TRP A 295 -27.30 -0.79 4.06
C TRP A 295 -26.57 0.11 5.06
N MET A 296 -25.34 0.52 4.78
CA MET A 296 -24.63 1.53 5.57
C MET A 296 -25.38 2.88 5.54
N ASP A 297 -25.85 3.31 4.36
CA ASP A 297 -26.63 4.55 4.21
C ASP A 297 -27.92 4.49 5.02
N LYS A 298 -28.60 3.34 5.04
CA LYS A 298 -29.79 3.13 5.88
C LYS A 298 -29.46 3.14 7.37
N TYR A 299 -28.39 2.49 7.77
CA TYR A 299 -27.91 2.51 9.15
C TYR A 299 -27.67 3.95 9.62
N MET A 300 -26.95 4.74 8.84
CA MET A 300 -26.67 6.15 9.15
C MET A 300 -27.92 7.02 9.31
N ARG A 301 -29.01 6.66 8.60
CA ARG A 301 -30.33 7.36 8.68
C ARG A 301 -31.29 6.80 9.71
N ASP A 302 -30.90 5.83 10.52
CA ASP A 302 -31.78 5.08 11.44
C ASP A 302 -32.95 4.35 10.74
N GLU A 303 -32.77 4.02 9.45
CA GLU A 303 -33.77 3.32 8.69
C GLU A 303 -33.60 1.80 8.87
N LYS A 304 -34.65 1.14 9.33
CA LYS A 304 -34.74 -0.31 9.42
C LYS A 304 -35.53 -0.88 8.22
N GLY A 305 -35.28 -2.12 7.88
CA GLY A 305 -36.00 -2.74 6.80
C GLY A 305 -35.68 -4.22 6.62
N SER A 306 -36.55 -4.93 5.91
CA SER A 306 -36.43 -6.36 5.60
C SER A 306 -36.09 -6.63 4.12
N LYS A 307 -36.13 -5.62 3.27
CA LYS A 307 -35.97 -5.77 1.82
C LYS A 307 -35.04 -4.70 1.21
N LEU A 308 -34.29 -5.10 0.21
CA LEU A 308 -33.52 -4.20 -0.63
C LEU A 308 -34.41 -3.26 -1.44
N GLY A 309 -34.06 -1.97 -1.51
CA GLY A 309 -34.73 -1.01 -2.39
C GLY A 309 -34.42 -1.30 -3.87
N ARG A 310 -35.23 -0.79 -4.78
CA ARG A 310 -35.14 -1.07 -6.24
C ARG A 310 -33.83 -0.64 -6.90
N ASN A 311 -33.14 0.34 -6.34
CA ASN A 311 -31.94 0.94 -6.96
C ASN A 311 -30.66 0.77 -6.10
N TRP A 312 -30.61 -0.27 -5.28
CA TRP A 312 -29.46 -0.48 -4.41
C TRP A 312 -28.13 -0.67 -5.17
N GLU A 313 -28.16 -1.27 -6.36
CA GLU A 313 -26.97 -1.51 -7.18
C GLU A 313 -26.24 -0.22 -7.62
N GLN A 314 -26.96 0.92 -7.62
CA GLN A 314 -26.41 2.21 -8.03
C GLN A 314 -25.97 3.09 -6.85
N VAL A 315 -26.14 2.64 -5.61
CA VAL A 315 -25.90 3.50 -4.44
C VAL A 315 -24.44 3.93 -4.34
N ALA A 316 -23.50 3.01 -4.49
CA ALA A 316 -22.09 3.34 -4.41
C ALA A 316 -21.64 4.36 -5.47
N SER A 317 -22.16 4.26 -6.69
CA SER A 317 -21.84 5.20 -7.77
C SER A 317 -22.39 6.62 -7.56
N LYS A 318 -23.33 6.78 -6.63
CA LYS A 318 -23.86 8.11 -6.24
C LYS A 318 -23.04 8.78 -5.14
N TRP A 319 -22.13 8.07 -4.50
CA TRP A 319 -21.23 8.62 -3.49
C TRP A 319 -19.98 9.21 -4.16
N LYS A 320 -20.21 10.26 -4.94
CA LYS A 320 -19.13 10.97 -5.65
C LYS A 320 -18.78 12.25 -4.91
N ASP A 321 -17.50 12.55 -4.86
CA ASP A 321 -17.04 13.88 -4.47
C ASP A 321 -17.22 14.83 -5.67
N GLN A 322 -18.28 15.64 -5.63
CA GLN A 322 -18.60 16.60 -6.68
C GLN A 322 -17.71 17.84 -6.66
N GLN A 323 -16.93 18.04 -5.60
CA GLN A 323 -16.11 19.24 -5.43
C GLN A 323 -14.70 19.10 -6.00
N VAL A 324 -14.24 17.88 -6.25
CA VAL A 324 -12.88 17.60 -6.71
C VAL A 324 -12.89 17.23 -8.18
N THR A 325 -12.49 18.17 -9.01
CA THR A 325 -12.47 18.02 -10.47
C THR A 325 -11.08 17.76 -11.05
N SER A 326 -10.02 17.79 -10.25
CA SER A 326 -8.65 17.59 -10.74
C SER A 326 -7.74 16.82 -9.77
N LEU A 327 -6.84 16.03 -10.34
CA LEU A 327 -5.83 15.26 -9.59
C LEU A 327 -4.95 16.19 -8.72
N SER A 328 -4.60 17.37 -9.23
CA SER A 328 -3.81 18.37 -8.50
C SER A 328 -4.51 18.86 -7.23
N ARG A 329 -5.84 18.95 -7.21
CA ARG A 329 -6.59 19.30 -5.99
C ARG A 329 -6.56 18.20 -4.95
N VAL A 330 -6.68 16.93 -5.37
CA VAL A 330 -6.60 15.78 -4.45
C VAL A 330 -5.20 15.63 -3.90
N LEU A 331 -4.18 15.79 -4.73
CA LEU A 331 -2.78 15.76 -4.30
C LEU A 331 -2.41 16.94 -3.39
N ASN A 332 -2.97 18.12 -3.63
CA ASN A 332 -2.76 19.30 -2.77
C ASN A 332 -3.53 19.22 -1.44
N ILE A 333 -4.62 18.45 -1.35
CA ILE A 333 -5.28 18.17 -0.08
C ILE A 333 -4.45 17.16 0.74
N ALA A 334 -3.61 16.36 0.06
CA ALA A 334 -2.72 15.38 0.67
C ALA A 334 -1.30 15.92 0.96
N ALA A 335 -0.98 17.12 0.52
CA ALA A 335 0.27 17.85 0.79
C ALA A 335 0.03 18.92 1.86
#